data_5c0805c6b3bd8898950a8c628d84066d
#
_entry.id   5c0805c6b3bd8898950a8c628d84066d
#
_cell.length_a   1.000
_cell.length_b   1.000
_cell.length_c   1.000
_cell.angle_alpha   90.00
_cell.angle_beta   90.00
_cell.angle_gamma   90.00
#
_symmetry.space_group_name_H-M   'P 1'
#
loop_
_entity.id
_entity.type
_entity.pdbx_description
1 polymer ?
#
loop_
_entity_poly.entity_id
_entity_poly.type
_entity_poly.pdbx_seq_one_letter_code
_entity_poly.pdbx_strand_id
1 'polypeptide(L)'
;MFVKTDVDVIVVGAGPVGLALAAELALAGVSVRVLERRDAPDPAMRAQSINVPTAEALDRRGLLPALEQVQRETLGTSGFRFTGHFAGMSLDPDLVDWADPELAAHTAVEGARMIPQPRLEALLAGHAERLGVVVLRGVEVTSLKDTGEGVVVGTNAGALRTGWLVGCDGGHSTVRRLAGIPFPGTDPEITGYQAVVDIADPEKLADGWSWSPQGVYRYGPQPGRVATVEFDGGPADRTAQVTLADLQSSLRRVSGTDVTLTGLRAAPTRWTDNTRQASAYRSGRVFLAGDAAHVHPPFGGQGLNLGVGDAVNLGWKLAAVASGRAREDLLDTYDAERRPVGAWVLDWTRAQIGILRGDPKSGALRGVLADLLSTHDGTTYAVKQIAGVTQRVPLPGSHPWTGRYVPDVLLSDGSRLADHAHEGGFLLLDRTPGAVFAELAKGRARVVRDSGTGVAGALIRPDGVVAWATDTPDPDGLEETLSHWTT
;
A
#
# COMPACT_ATOMS: atom_id res chain seq x y z
N MET A 1 -39.06 -3.42 -4.52
CA MET A 1 -38.80 -2.83 -5.87
C MET A 1 -37.32 -2.60 -5.94
N PHE A 2 -36.59 -3.45 -6.66
CA PHE A 2 -35.12 -3.33 -6.77
C PHE A 2 -34.76 -1.98 -7.39
N VAL A 3 -33.93 -1.19 -6.68
CA VAL A 3 -33.39 0.06 -7.22
C VAL A 3 -32.47 -0.30 -8.38
N LYS A 4 -32.84 0.09 -9.62
CA LYS A 4 -31.97 -0.12 -10.79
C LYS A 4 -30.68 0.67 -10.56
N THR A 5 -29.56 -0.04 -10.39
CA THR A 5 -28.23 0.54 -10.25
C THR A 5 -27.64 0.85 -11.61
N ASP A 6 -26.84 1.90 -11.71
CA ASP A 6 -26.09 2.24 -12.94
C ASP A 6 -24.85 1.36 -13.10
N VAL A 7 -24.24 0.97 -11.97
CA VAL A 7 -23.10 0.05 -11.86
C VAL A 7 -23.14 -0.67 -10.51
N ASP A 8 -22.45 -1.80 -10.39
CA ASP A 8 -22.41 -2.57 -9.14
C ASP A 8 -21.60 -1.83 -8.06
N VAL A 9 -20.44 -1.26 -8.43
CA VAL A 9 -19.55 -0.56 -7.51
C VAL A 9 -19.10 0.79 -8.09
N ILE A 10 -19.19 1.85 -7.28
CA ILE A 10 -18.51 3.12 -7.55
C ILE A 10 -17.30 3.23 -6.63
N VAL A 11 -16.13 3.53 -7.21
CA VAL A 11 -14.90 3.87 -6.50
C VAL A 11 -14.66 5.37 -6.63
N VAL A 12 -14.43 6.09 -5.53
CA VAL A 12 -14.17 7.53 -5.52
C VAL A 12 -12.68 7.78 -5.31
N GLY A 13 -12.04 8.36 -6.32
CA GLY A 13 -10.60 8.62 -6.37
C GLY A 13 -9.86 7.69 -7.35
N ALA A 14 -9.17 8.27 -8.35
CA ALA A 14 -8.36 7.58 -9.35
C ALA A 14 -6.85 7.60 -9.02
N GLY A 15 -6.50 7.62 -7.73
CA GLY A 15 -5.14 7.36 -7.26
C GLY A 15 -4.81 5.87 -7.30
N PRO A 16 -3.58 5.46 -6.90
CA PRO A 16 -3.12 4.08 -7.04
C PRO A 16 -4.01 3.07 -6.31
N VAL A 17 -4.58 3.43 -5.16
CA VAL A 17 -5.48 2.58 -4.37
C VAL A 17 -6.80 2.35 -5.08
N GLY A 18 -7.44 3.43 -5.57
CA GLY A 18 -8.72 3.32 -6.28
C GLY A 18 -8.60 2.59 -7.60
N LEU A 19 -7.51 2.81 -8.35
CA LEU A 19 -7.24 2.10 -9.60
C LEU A 19 -6.95 0.60 -9.38
N ALA A 20 -6.17 0.25 -8.35
CA ALA A 20 -5.93 -1.14 -7.97
C ALA A 20 -7.23 -1.84 -7.57
N LEU A 21 -8.05 -1.20 -6.71
CA LEU A 21 -9.34 -1.74 -6.31
C LEU A 21 -10.29 -1.92 -7.50
N ALA A 22 -10.38 -0.92 -8.37
CA ALA A 22 -11.24 -1.00 -9.56
C ALA A 22 -10.81 -2.13 -10.50
N ALA A 23 -9.50 -2.35 -10.65
CA ALA A 23 -8.96 -3.46 -11.44
C ALA A 23 -9.32 -4.82 -10.81
N GLU A 24 -9.18 -5.00 -9.49
CA GLU A 24 -9.57 -6.23 -8.77
C GLU A 24 -11.06 -6.56 -8.96
N LEU A 25 -11.93 -5.54 -8.82
CA LEU A 25 -13.37 -5.69 -9.00
C LEU A 25 -13.73 -6.08 -10.44
N ALA A 26 -13.16 -5.38 -11.43
CA ALA A 26 -13.40 -5.64 -12.84
C ALA A 26 -12.87 -7.00 -13.29
N LEU A 27 -11.69 -7.43 -12.78
CA LEU A 27 -11.12 -8.75 -13.03
C LEU A 27 -12.08 -9.87 -12.59
N ALA A 28 -12.81 -9.64 -11.50
CA ALA A 28 -13.82 -10.58 -10.99
C ALA A 28 -15.19 -10.46 -11.68
N GLY A 29 -15.32 -9.63 -12.73
CA GLY A 29 -16.53 -9.48 -13.54
C GLY A 29 -17.57 -8.51 -12.98
N VAL A 30 -17.22 -7.68 -11.98
CA VAL A 30 -18.10 -6.66 -11.40
C VAL A 30 -18.03 -5.38 -12.24
N SER A 31 -19.19 -4.76 -12.53
CA SER A 31 -19.23 -3.47 -13.22
C SER A 31 -18.79 -2.34 -12.29
N VAL A 32 -17.73 -1.61 -12.72
CA VAL A 32 -17.08 -0.58 -11.89
C VAL A 32 -17.00 0.75 -12.62
N ARG A 33 -17.25 1.81 -11.86
CA ARG A 33 -17.00 3.18 -12.31
C ARG A 33 -16.13 3.91 -11.28
N VAL A 34 -15.04 4.54 -11.75
CA VAL A 34 -14.19 5.37 -10.90
C VAL A 34 -14.56 6.84 -11.12
N LEU A 35 -14.80 7.57 -10.03
CA LEU A 35 -15.06 9.02 -10.05
C LEU A 35 -13.80 9.74 -9.56
N GLU A 36 -13.27 10.66 -10.36
CA GLU A 36 -12.10 11.45 -10.02
C GLU A 36 -12.40 12.95 -10.22
N ARG A 37 -12.20 13.74 -9.15
CA ARG A 37 -12.47 15.18 -9.18
C ARG A 37 -11.52 16.01 -10.06
N ARG A 38 -10.29 15.51 -10.28
CA ARG A 38 -9.30 16.15 -11.14
C ARG A 38 -9.51 15.79 -12.61
N ASP A 39 -9.25 16.74 -13.50
CA ASP A 39 -9.32 16.51 -14.93
C ASP A 39 -8.13 15.70 -15.47
N ALA A 40 -6.99 15.71 -14.75
CA ALA A 40 -5.76 15.01 -15.12
C ALA A 40 -5.12 14.34 -13.90
N PRO A 41 -4.23 13.33 -14.10
CA PRO A 41 -3.44 12.74 -13.03
C PRO A 41 -2.61 13.79 -12.27
N ASP A 42 -2.36 13.54 -10.96
CA ASP A 42 -1.54 14.41 -10.13
C ASP A 42 -0.05 14.25 -10.47
N PRO A 43 0.64 15.29 -10.97
CA PRO A 43 2.07 15.22 -11.27
C PRO A 43 2.94 15.28 -10.01
N ALA A 44 2.37 15.53 -8.83
CA ALA A 44 3.11 15.71 -7.59
C ALA A 44 3.86 14.42 -7.21
N MET A 45 5.15 14.57 -6.90
CA MET A 45 5.96 13.48 -6.41
C MET A 45 5.60 13.14 -4.96
N ARG A 46 5.13 11.89 -4.75
CA ARG A 46 4.78 11.37 -3.42
C ARG A 46 5.62 10.13 -3.11
N ALA A 47 5.04 8.93 -3.18
CA ALA A 47 5.76 7.69 -3.01
C ALA A 47 6.75 7.43 -4.16
N GLN A 48 7.89 6.80 -3.82
CA GLN A 48 8.95 6.46 -4.78
C GLN A 48 9.20 4.97 -4.90
N SER A 49 8.61 4.19 -4.01
CA SER A 49 8.84 2.74 -3.94
C SER A 49 7.59 2.00 -3.53
N ILE A 50 7.53 0.74 -3.94
CA ILE A 50 6.57 -0.25 -3.47
C ILE A 50 7.31 -1.34 -2.69
N ASN A 51 6.66 -1.89 -1.67
CA ASN A 51 7.18 -2.98 -0.88
C ASN A 51 6.87 -4.35 -1.50
N VAL A 52 7.35 -5.42 -0.86
CA VAL A 52 7.21 -6.80 -1.36
C VAL A 52 5.73 -7.20 -1.55
N PRO A 53 4.83 -7.08 -0.55
CA PRO A 53 3.42 -7.47 -0.75
C PRO A 53 2.72 -6.72 -1.89
N THR A 54 3.03 -5.43 -2.07
CA THR A 54 2.48 -4.65 -3.19
C THR A 54 3.02 -5.14 -4.54
N ALA A 55 4.33 -5.39 -4.64
CA ALA A 55 4.94 -5.89 -5.87
C ALA A 55 4.39 -7.29 -6.24
N GLU A 56 4.26 -8.18 -5.26
CA GLU A 56 3.70 -9.52 -5.45
C GLU A 56 2.20 -9.51 -5.78
N ALA A 57 1.43 -8.57 -5.20
CA ALA A 57 0.04 -8.39 -5.58
C ALA A 57 -0.09 -8.05 -7.08
N LEU A 58 0.78 -7.18 -7.58
CA LEU A 58 0.83 -6.80 -8.99
C LEU A 58 1.41 -7.92 -9.87
N ASP A 59 2.37 -8.69 -9.37
CA ASP A 59 2.89 -9.89 -10.04
C ASP A 59 1.78 -10.92 -10.26
N ARG A 60 0.98 -11.21 -9.26
CA ARG A 60 -0.22 -12.07 -9.38
C ARG A 60 -1.28 -11.54 -10.37
N ARG A 61 -1.11 -10.36 -10.91
CA ARG A 61 -1.94 -9.77 -12.00
C ARG A 61 -1.18 -9.64 -13.31
N GLY A 62 0.01 -10.29 -13.41
CA GLY A 62 0.83 -10.31 -14.62
C GLY A 62 1.55 -8.98 -14.90
N LEU A 63 1.70 -8.10 -13.90
CA LEU A 63 2.29 -6.77 -14.06
C LEU A 63 3.80 -6.72 -13.71
N LEU A 64 4.40 -7.81 -13.24
CA LEU A 64 5.81 -7.83 -12.85
C LEU A 64 6.76 -7.38 -13.97
N PRO A 65 6.62 -7.83 -15.24
CA PRO A 65 7.50 -7.37 -16.32
C PRO A 65 7.45 -5.85 -16.55
N ALA A 66 6.26 -5.24 -16.38
CA ALA A 66 6.09 -3.79 -16.50
C ALA A 66 6.70 -3.04 -15.31
N LEU A 67 6.61 -3.58 -14.09
CA LEU A 67 7.29 -3.04 -12.91
C LEU A 67 8.80 -3.07 -13.07
N GLU A 68 9.36 -4.17 -13.58
CA GLU A 68 10.79 -4.31 -13.85
C GLU A 68 11.28 -3.32 -14.89
N GLN A 69 10.49 -3.08 -15.94
CA GLN A 69 10.81 -2.05 -16.91
C GLN A 69 10.88 -0.66 -16.27
N VAL A 70 9.87 -0.28 -15.47
CA VAL A 70 9.86 1.01 -14.76
C VAL A 70 11.05 1.13 -13.82
N GLN A 71 11.40 0.07 -13.10
CA GLN A 71 12.57 0.07 -12.21
C GLN A 71 13.88 0.26 -12.97
N ARG A 72 14.09 -0.44 -14.10
CA ARG A 72 15.24 -0.25 -14.98
C ARG A 72 15.36 1.17 -15.50
N GLU A 73 14.25 1.77 -15.92
CA GLU A 73 14.19 3.16 -16.37
C GLU A 73 14.48 4.17 -15.25
N THR A 74 14.13 3.82 -14.00
CA THR A 74 14.32 4.69 -12.82
C THR A 74 15.74 4.64 -12.27
N LEU A 75 16.34 3.46 -12.23
CA LEU A 75 17.65 3.21 -11.57
C LEU A 75 18.79 2.93 -12.55
N GLY A 76 18.49 2.71 -13.83
CA GLY A 76 19.48 2.18 -14.77
C GLY A 76 19.81 0.71 -14.46
N THR A 77 21.04 0.30 -14.82
CA THR A 77 21.55 -1.08 -14.63
C THR A 77 22.31 -1.27 -13.31
N SER A 78 22.24 -0.30 -12.39
CA SER A 78 22.92 -0.40 -11.10
C SER A 78 22.27 -1.51 -10.24
N GLY A 79 23.07 -2.40 -9.67
CA GLY A 79 22.64 -3.43 -8.72
C GLY A 79 22.23 -2.85 -7.35
N PHE A 80 21.52 -1.73 -7.34
CA PHE A 80 21.10 -1.02 -6.13
C PHE A 80 20.03 -1.82 -5.39
N ARG A 81 20.34 -2.26 -4.17
CA ARG A 81 19.37 -2.84 -3.23
C ARG A 81 18.86 -1.74 -2.30
N PHE A 82 17.55 -1.52 -2.30
CA PHE A 82 16.92 -0.53 -1.44
C PHE A 82 16.53 -1.19 -0.10
N THR A 83 17.20 -0.77 0.97
CA THR A 83 16.89 -1.22 2.35
C THR A 83 16.02 -0.23 3.11
N GLY A 84 16.00 1.04 2.69
CA GLY A 84 15.22 2.09 3.34
C GLY A 84 15.96 2.81 4.47
N HIS A 85 15.19 3.40 5.35
CA HIS A 85 15.70 4.07 6.56
C HIS A 85 14.68 3.96 7.69
N PHE A 86 15.15 4.04 8.92
CA PHE A 86 14.31 4.21 10.10
C PHE A 86 14.60 5.57 10.73
N ALA A 87 13.62 6.47 10.79
CA ALA A 87 13.77 7.83 11.30
C ALA A 87 15.00 8.59 10.72
N GLY A 88 15.27 8.44 9.41
CA GLY A 88 16.43 9.04 8.76
C GLY A 88 17.76 8.27 8.93
N MET A 89 17.83 7.29 9.80
CA MET A 89 18.99 6.39 9.89
C MET A 89 18.92 5.37 8.75
N SER A 90 19.86 5.48 7.80
CA SER A 90 19.96 4.56 6.66
C SER A 90 20.29 3.15 7.11
N LEU A 91 19.66 2.16 6.52
CA LEU A 91 19.91 0.74 6.81
C LEU A 91 20.94 0.21 5.81
N ASP A 92 22.02 -0.36 6.34
CA ASP A 92 23.13 -0.90 5.54
C ASP A 92 22.72 -2.25 4.93
N PRO A 93 22.68 -2.40 3.59
CA PRO A 93 22.37 -3.66 2.94
C PRO A 93 23.33 -4.80 3.27
N ASP A 94 24.58 -4.49 3.64
CA ASP A 94 25.60 -5.50 3.97
C ASP A 94 25.36 -6.09 5.39
N LEU A 95 24.55 -5.44 6.21
CA LEU A 95 24.12 -5.93 7.53
C LEU A 95 22.80 -6.72 7.49
N VAL A 96 22.15 -6.83 6.34
CA VAL A 96 20.89 -7.58 6.23
C VAL A 96 21.20 -9.07 6.06
N ASP A 97 20.58 -9.90 6.90
CA ASP A 97 20.54 -11.35 6.65
C ASP A 97 19.52 -11.66 5.55
N TRP A 98 19.97 -11.65 4.30
CA TRP A 98 19.13 -11.98 3.14
C TRP A 98 18.73 -13.46 3.09
N ALA A 99 19.34 -14.31 3.93
CA ALA A 99 18.95 -15.72 4.10
C ALA A 99 17.86 -15.90 5.18
N ASP A 100 17.47 -14.83 5.90
CA ASP A 100 16.33 -14.87 6.82
C ASP A 100 15.11 -15.45 6.10
N PRO A 101 14.42 -16.48 6.64
CA PRO A 101 13.35 -17.19 5.94
C PRO A 101 12.20 -16.29 5.46
N GLU A 102 11.92 -15.17 6.18
CA GLU A 102 10.86 -14.25 5.78
C GLU A 102 11.27 -13.34 4.61
N LEU A 103 12.57 -13.05 4.44
CA LEU A 103 13.08 -12.31 3.27
C LEU A 103 13.33 -13.26 2.09
N ALA A 104 13.96 -14.40 2.34
CA ALA A 104 14.32 -15.38 1.32
C ALA A 104 13.09 -16.04 0.64
N ALA A 105 11.93 -15.99 1.29
CA ALA A 105 10.69 -16.53 0.72
C ALA A 105 10.15 -15.73 -0.47
N HIS A 106 10.65 -14.51 -0.73
CA HIS A 106 10.10 -13.57 -1.71
C HIS A 106 11.09 -13.25 -2.83
N THR A 107 11.60 -14.28 -3.51
CA THR A 107 12.70 -14.19 -4.48
C THR A 107 12.35 -13.46 -5.77
N ALA A 108 11.10 -13.54 -6.23
CA ALA A 108 10.68 -12.94 -7.49
C ALA A 108 10.74 -11.40 -7.49
N VAL A 109 10.60 -10.78 -6.31
CA VAL A 109 10.54 -9.33 -6.18
C VAL A 109 11.78 -8.72 -5.49
N GLU A 110 12.68 -9.52 -4.95
CA GLU A 110 13.98 -9.14 -4.38
C GLU A 110 13.96 -7.89 -3.49
N GLY A 111 12.93 -7.74 -2.64
CA GLY A 111 12.77 -6.61 -1.75
C GLY A 111 11.91 -5.46 -2.32
N ALA A 112 12.04 -4.27 -1.74
CA ALA A 112 11.28 -3.10 -2.18
C ALA A 112 11.77 -2.60 -3.56
N ARG A 113 10.82 -2.23 -4.42
CA ARG A 113 11.11 -1.76 -5.78
C ARG A 113 10.94 -0.25 -5.91
N MET A 114 11.88 0.39 -6.61
CA MET A 114 11.84 1.83 -6.89
C MET A 114 10.89 2.11 -8.06
N ILE A 115 9.64 2.32 -7.72
CA ILE A 115 8.54 2.62 -8.65
C ILE A 115 7.92 3.96 -8.24
N PRO A 116 8.22 5.07 -8.94
CA PRO A 116 7.60 6.36 -8.66
C PRO A 116 6.07 6.30 -8.82
N GLN A 117 5.35 6.89 -7.88
CA GLN A 117 3.88 6.81 -7.84
C GLN A 117 3.20 7.20 -9.17
N PRO A 118 3.59 8.26 -9.90
CA PRO A 118 2.96 8.56 -11.20
C PRO A 118 3.13 7.45 -12.24
N ARG A 119 4.25 6.71 -12.19
CA ARG A 119 4.48 5.56 -13.07
C ARG A 119 3.61 4.36 -12.67
N LEU A 120 3.47 4.12 -11.37
CA LEU A 120 2.54 3.11 -10.85
C LEU A 120 1.09 3.43 -11.21
N GLU A 121 0.66 4.68 -11.03
CA GLU A 121 -0.68 5.12 -11.42
C GLU A 121 -0.96 4.91 -12.91
N ALA A 122 0.00 5.22 -13.78
CA ALA A 122 -0.12 4.97 -15.22
C ALA A 122 -0.26 3.48 -15.55
N LEU A 123 0.53 2.61 -14.89
CA LEU A 123 0.43 1.15 -15.05
C LEU A 123 -0.94 0.63 -14.59
N LEU A 124 -1.40 1.05 -13.43
CA LEU A 124 -2.69 0.63 -12.87
C LEU A 124 -3.87 1.16 -13.71
N ALA A 125 -3.79 2.41 -14.19
CA ALA A 125 -4.81 2.98 -15.07
C ALA A 125 -4.93 2.18 -16.37
N GLY A 126 -3.81 1.89 -17.03
CA GLY A 126 -3.80 1.08 -18.25
C GLY A 126 -4.26 -0.37 -18.00
N HIS A 127 -3.97 -0.93 -16.83
CA HIS A 127 -4.48 -2.26 -16.45
C HIS A 127 -5.99 -2.23 -16.23
N ALA A 128 -6.51 -1.28 -15.47
CA ALA A 128 -7.93 -1.11 -15.21
C ALA A 128 -8.72 -0.84 -16.52
N GLU A 129 -8.18 -0.03 -17.43
CA GLU A 129 -8.78 0.23 -18.74
C GLU A 129 -8.89 -1.04 -19.58
N ARG A 130 -7.86 -1.88 -19.62
CA ARG A 130 -7.91 -3.20 -20.32
C ARG A 130 -8.98 -4.14 -19.75
N LEU A 131 -9.30 -4.00 -18.46
CA LEU A 131 -10.38 -4.73 -17.80
C LEU A 131 -11.77 -4.07 -17.97
N GLY A 132 -11.86 -2.97 -18.71
CA GLY A 132 -13.13 -2.29 -18.99
C GLY A 132 -13.57 -1.29 -17.91
N VAL A 133 -12.70 -0.92 -16.98
CA VAL A 133 -13.01 0.12 -15.98
C VAL A 133 -13.13 1.49 -16.65
N VAL A 134 -14.22 2.20 -16.33
CA VAL A 134 -14.45 3.57 -16.79
C VAL A 134 -14.08 4.55 -15.69
N VAL A 135 -13.12 5.44 -15.98
CA VAL A 135 -12.71 6.54 -15.10
C VAL A 135 -13.34 7.84 -15.57
N LEU A 136 -14.24 8.42 -14.78
CA LEU A 136 -14.89 9.71 -15.03
C LEU A 136 -14.09 10.80 -14.30
N ARG A 137 -13.34 11.59 -15.06
CA ARG A 137 -12.57 12.73 -14.53
C ARG A 137 -13.40 14.00 -14.51
N GLY A 138 -13.03 14.98 -13.67
CA GLY A 138 -13.80 16.20 -13.42
C GLY A 138 -15.11 15.97 -12.65
N VAL A 139 -15.30 14.75 -12.11
CA VAL A 139 -16.52 14.38 -11.37
C VAL A 139 -16.25 14.35 -9.88
N GLU A 140 -16.87 15.27 -9.15
CA GLU A 140 -16.74 15.44 -7.71
C GLU A 140 -18.01 14.95 -6.99
N VAL A 141 -17.81 14.12 -5.96
CA VAL A 141 -18.90 13.65 -5.08
C VAL A 141 -19.29 14.77 -4.10
N THR A 142 -20.58 15.11 -4.07
CA THR A 142 -21.13 16.21 -3.25
C THR A 142 -22.09 15.73 -2.17
N SER A 143 -22.74 14.58 -2.37
CA SER A 143 -23.67 14.01 -1.40
C SER A 143 -23.68 12.48 -1.47
N LEU A 144 -24.16 11.86 -0.38
CA LEU A 144 -24.20 10.41 -0.23
C LEU A 144 -25.46 10.02 0.53
N LYS A 145 -26.17 8.99 0.06
CA LYS A 145 -27.29 8.38 0.78
C LYS A 145 -27.25 6.87 0.61
N ASP A 146 -26.93 6.16 1.69
CA ASP A 146 -27.15 4.72 1.77
C ASP A 146 -28.63 4.46 1.99
N THR A 147 -29.23 3.61 1.17
CA THR A 147 -30.66 3.26 1.20
C THR A 147 -30.91 1.87 1.81
N GLY A 148 -29.85 1.16 2.21
CA GLY A 148 -29.91 -0.25 2.63
C GLY A 148 -29.91 -1.25 1.46
N GLU A 149 -30.47 -0.87 0.30
CA GLU A 149 -30.45 -1.70 -0.92
C GLU A 149 -29.37 -1.27 -1.91
N GLY A 150 -28.82 -0.06 -1.75
CA GLY A 150 -27.78 0.53 -2.58
C GLY A 150 -27.42 1.92 -2.10
N VAL A 151 -26.58 2.60 -2.85
CA VAL A 151 -26.08 3.94 -2.53
C VAL A 151 -26.45 4.91 -3.64
N VAL A 152 -27.02 6.06 -3.29
CA VAL A 152 -27.22 7.20 -4.18
C VAL A 152 -26.08 8.18 -3.96
N VAL A 153 -25.32 8.45 -5.01
CA VAL A 153 -24.14 9.31 -5.01
C VAL A 153 -24.46 10.56 -5.82
N GLY A 154 -24.58 11.70 -5.14
CA GLY A 154 -24.72 13.00 -5.81
C GLY A 154 -23.36 13.52 -6.23
N THR A 155 -23.29 14.05 -7.45
CA THR A 155 -22.06 14.63 -8.02
C THR A 155 -22.35 16.00 -8.64
N ASN A 156 -21.28 16.75 -8.98
CA ASN A 156 -21.39 17.98 -9.78
C ASN A 156 -21.98 17.74 -11.19
N ALA A 157 -21.99 16.49 -11.67
CA ALA A 157 -22.51 16.09 -12.98
C ALA A 157 -23.87 15.37 -12.93
N GLY A 158 -24.52 15.32 -11.75
CA GLY A 158 -25.79 14.62 -11.53
C GLY A 158 -25.67 13.49 -10.50
N ALA A 159 -26.75 12.73 -10.30
CA ALA A 159 -26.80 11.64 -9.35
C ALA A 159 -26.57 10.28 -10.03
N LEU A 160 -25.81 9.41 -9.40
CA LEU A 160 -25.55 8.01 -9.79
C LEU A 160 -26.09 7.06 -8.73
N ARG A 161 -26.40 5.84 -9.13
CA ARG A 161 -26.86 4.77 -8.23
C ARG A 161 -25.95 3.56 -8.36
N THR A 162 -25.54 3.00 -7.23
CA THR A 162 -24.66 1.84 -7.17
C THR A 162 -25.07 0.89 -6.07
N GLY A 163 -24.69 -0.37 -6.17
CA GLY A 163 -24.84 -1.35 -5.10
C GLY A 163 -23.94 -1.03 -3.90
N TRP A 164 -22.69 -0.62 -4.19
CA TRP A 164 -21.66 -0.37 -3.20
C TRP A 164 -20.82 0.85 -3.56
N LEU A 165 -20.27 1.54 -2.55
CA LEU A 165 -19.40 2.69 -2.72
C LEU A 165 -18.11 2.49 -1.94
N VAL A 166 -16.96 2.78 -2.57
CA VAL A 166 -15.66 2.78 -1.89
C VAL A 166 -14.98 4.13 -2.01
N GLY A 167 -14.68 4.77 -0.88
CA GLY A 167 -13.89 6.00 -0.80
C GLY A 167 -12.40 5.69 -0.81
N CYS A 168 -11.72 6.05 -1.91
CA CYS A 168 -10.28 6.07 -2.10
C CYS A 168 -9.78 7.50 -2.37
N ASP A 169 -10.50 8.51 -1.85
CA ASP A 169 -10.41 9.93 -2.17
C ASP A 169 -9.43 10.71 -1.29
N GLY A 170 -8.49 10.00 -0.64
CA GLY A 170 -7.37 10.58 0.07
C GLY A 170 -7.69 11.06 1.49
N GLY A 171 -6.69 11.61 2.19
CA GLY A 171 -6.79 11.95 3.61
C GLY A 171 -7.89 12.96 3.98
N HIS A 172 -8.26 13.83 3.04
CA HIS A 172 -9.39 14.75 3.16
C HIS A 172 -10.70 14.16 2.62
N SER A 173 -10.87 12.83 2.70
CA SER A 173 -11.99 12.08 2.11
C SER A 173 -13.35 12.74 2.34
N THR A 174 -14.03 13.03 1.23
CA THR A 174 -15.43 13.48 1.22
C THR A 174 -16.36 12.31 1.52
N VAL A 175 -16.06 11.12 0.99
CA VAL A 175 -16.85 9.89 1.26
C VAL A 175 -16.88 9.58 2.75
N ARG A 176 -15.72 9.60 3.44
CA ARG A 176 -15.65 9.37 4.90
C ARG A 176 -16.54 10.35 5.67
N ARG A 177 -16.45 11.66 5.36
CA ARG A 177 -17.23 12.69 6.03
C ARG A 177 -18.74 12.54 5.80
N LEU A 178 -19.13 12.25 4.55
CA LEU A 178 -20.53 12.06 4.19
C LEU A 178 -21.12 10.77 4.77
N ALA A 179 -20.30 9.72 4.93
CA ALA A 179 -20.68 8.48 5.60
C ALA A 179 -20.72 8.61 7.14
N GLY A 180 -20.32 9.76 7.69
CA GLY A 180 -20.32 9.99 9.14
C GLY A 180 -19.30 9.16 9.91
N ILE A 181 -18.25 8.64 9.25
CA ILE A 181 -17.23 7.80 9.89
C ILE A 181 -16.21 8.70 10.61
N PRO A 182 -16.07 8.60 11.94
CA PRO A 182 -15.09 9.37 12.71
C PRO A 182 -13.64 9.08 12.29
N PHE A 183 -12.78 10.09 12.44
CA PHE A 183 -11.36 10.00 12.07
C PHE A 183 -10.45 10.46 13.22
N PRO A 184 -10.46 9.72 14.36
CA PRO A 184 -9.65 10.07 15.51
C PRO A 184 -8.15 9.94 15.21
N GLY A 185 -7.34 10.68 15.99
CA GLY A 185 -5.90 10.65 15.90
C GLY A 185 -5.25 11.91 16.48
N THR A 186 -4.03 12.21 16.03
CA THR A 186 -3.24 13.34 16.51
C THR A 186 -3.22 14.48 15.50
N ASP A 187 -3.24 15.71 16.01
CA ASP A 187 -3.01 16.90 15.21
C ASP A 187 -1.53 17.03 14.84
N PRO A 188 -1.18 17.75 13.76
CA PRO A 188 0.20 17.89 13.35
C PRO A 188 1.01 18.74 14.31
N GLU A 189 2.24 18.30 14.54
CA GLU A 189 3.28 19.02 15.29
C GLU A 189 4.43 19.48 14.39
N ILE A 190 4.46 19.00 13.13
CA ILE A 190 5.53 19.32 12.18
C ILE A 190 5.00 19.85 10.85
N THR A 191 5.84 20.65 10.20
CA THR A 191 5.75 20.95 8.77
C THR A 191 6.90 20.25 8.04
N GLY A 192 6.56 19.41 7.07
CA GLY A 192 7.52 18.76 6.18
C GLY A 192 7.37 19.26 4.74
N TYR A 193 8.48 19.44 4.06
CA TYR A 193 8.54 19.74 2.63
C TYR A 193 9.33 18.70 1.88
N GLN A 194 9.01 18.50 0.60
CA GLN A 194 9.77 17.67 -0.32
C GLN A 194 9.73 18.32 -1.70
N ALA A 195 10.91 18.40 -2.34
CA ALA A 195 11.02 18.97 -3.69
C ALA A 195 12.23 18.40 -4.45
N VAL A 196 12.25 18.63 -5.76
CA VAL A 196 13.44 18.55 -6.60
C VAL A 196 13.73 19.95 -7.11
N VAL A 197 14.91 20.48 -6.77
CA VAL A 197 15.30 21.89 -6.97
C VAL A 197 16.65 22.02 -7.66
N ASP A 198 16.90 23.17 -8.24
CA ASP A 198 18.22 23.63 -8.61
C ASP A 198 18.88 24.35 -7.43
N ILE A 199 20.10 23.95 -7.07
CA ILE A 199 20.87 24.51 -5.95
C ILE A 199 22.16 25.12 -6.49
N ALA A 200 22.42 26.39 -6.14
CA ALA A 200 23.61 27.10 -6.62
C ALA A 200 24.89 26.64 -5.91
N ASP A 201 24.76 26.24 -4.66
CA ASP A 201 25.86 25.93 -3.75
C ASP A 201 25.59 24.61 -2.98
N PRO A 202 25.46 23.48 -3.72
CA PRO A 202 25.08 22.18 -3.13
C PRO A 202 26.09 21.65 -2.11
N GLU A 203 27.35 22.08 -2.19
CA GLU A 203 28.44 21.70 -1.26
C GLU A 203 28.19 22.20 0.18
N LYS A 204 27.24 23.13 0.38
CA LYS A 204 26.81 23.59 1.71
C LYS A 204 25.92 22.57 2.43
N LEU A 205 25.44 21.55 1.72
CA LEU A 205 24.56 20.52 2.28
C LEU A 205 25.31 19.19 2.38
N ALA A 206 25.21 18.53 3.52
CA ALA A 206 25.68 17.17 3.67
C ALA A 206 24.72 16.19 2.95
N ASP A 207 25.29 15.19 2.26
CA ASP A 207 24.51 14.12 1.64
C ASP A 207 23.78 13.27 2.69
N GLY A 208 22.59 12.82 2.32
CA GLY A 208 21.77 11.99 3.18
C GLY A 208 20.92 12.77 4.18
N TRP A 209 20.68 12.18 5.34
CA TRP A 209 19.91 12.77 6.43
C TRP A 209 20.81 13.51 7.40
N SER A 210 20.40 14.73 7.80
CA SER A 210 21.10 15.58 8.76
C SER A 210 20.14 16.15 9.78
N TRP A 211 20.55 16.18 11.04
CA TRP A 211 19.75 16.64 12.19
C TRP A 211 20.33 17.92 12.77
N SER A 212 19.46 18.84 13.15
CA SER A 212 19.81 20.03 13.91
C SER A 212 18.78 20.27 15.03
N PRO A 213 19.03 21.18 15.95
CA PRO A 213 18.01 21.56 16.95
C PRO A 213 16.73 22.15 16.34
N GLN A 214 16.79 22.68 15.12
CA GLN A 214 15.68 23.32 14.41
C GLN A 214 14.86 22.32 13.58
N GLY A 215 15.41 21.13 13.30
CA GLY A 215 14.72 20.14 12.50
C GLY A 215 15.66 19.16 11.80
N VAL A 216 15.17 18.59 10.73
CA VAL A 216 15.88 17.57 9.95
C VAL A 216 15.81 17.92 8.47
N TYR A 217 16.89 17.70 7.74
CA TYR A 217 16.82 17.71 6.29
C TYR A 217 17.42 16.44 5.68
N ARG A 218 17.05 16.18 4.43
CA ARG A 218 17.67 15.18 3.56
C ARG A 218 18.06 15.85 2.26
N TYR A 219 19.28 15.58 1.82
CA TYR A 219 19.77 15.93 0.48
C TYR A 219 20.22 14.67 -0.27
N GLY A 220 19.84 14.56 -1.55
CA GLY A 220 20.20 13.40 -2.37
C GLY A 220 19.36 12.12 -2.10
N PRO A 221 19.79 10.93 -2.63
CA PRO A 221 20.89 10.73 -3.58
C PRO A 221 20.60 11.26 -5.01
N GLN A 222 19.32 11.49 -5.36
CA GLN A 222 18.97 12.12 -6.63
C GLN A 222 19.40 13.59 -6.58
N PRO A 223 20.18 14.10 -7.57
CA PRO A 223 20.62 15.48 -7.59
C PRO A 223 19.48 16.49 -7.48
N GLY A 224 19.60 17.42 -6.54
CA GLY A 224 18.60 18.45 -6.25
C GLY A 224 17.39 17.97 -5.45
N ARG A 225 17.32 16.71 -5.07
CA ARG A 225 16.24 16.23 -4.20
C ARG A 225 16.50 16.65 -2.76
N VAL A 226 15.56 17.43 -2.20
CA VAL A 226 15.59 17.89 -0.82
C VAL A 226 14.28 17.52 -0.10
N ALA A 227 14.40 17.24 1.19
CA ALA A 227 13.27 17.19 2.10
C ALA A 227 13.65 17.90 3.40
N THR A 228 12.69 18.57 4.04
CA THR A 228 12.87 19.20 5.35
C THR A 228 11.75 18.81 6.29
N VAL A 229 12.04 18.81 7.58
CA VAL A 229 11.09 18.58 8.69
C VAL A 229 11.37 19.62 9.75
N GLU A 230 10.38 20.44 10.05
CA GLU A 230 10.44 21.45 11.10
C GLU A 230 9.44 21.11 12.21
N PHE A 231 9.84 21.23 13.48
CA PHE A 231 8.98 21.02 14.65
C PHE A 231 8.36 22.38 15.06
N ASP A 232 7.49 22.91 14.20
CA ASP A 232 6.92 24.27 14.26
C ASP A 232 5.45 24.31 14.70
N GLY A 233 4.87 23.18 15.11
CA GLY A 233 3.46 23.06 15.46
C GLY A 233 2.54 22.79 14.26
N GLY A 234 3.12 22.58 13.09
CA GLY A 234 2.41 22.35 11.83
C GLY A 234 2.03 23.63 11.08
N PRO A 235 1.72 23.54 9.78
CA PRO A 235 1.45 24.69 8.95
C PRO A 235 0.12 25.37 9.33
N ALA A 236 0.13 26.69 9.47
CA ALA A 236 -1.07 27.50 9.76
C ALA A 236 -2.13 27.38 8.65
N ASP A 237 -1.70 27.36 7.38
CA ASP A 237 -2.55 27.08 6.22
C ASP A 237 -2.00 25.86 5.45
N ARG A 238 -2.76 24.76 5.51
CA ARG A 238 -2.42 23.50 4.83
C ARG A 238 -2.70 23.54 3.33
N THR A 239 -3.47 24.51 2.87
CA THR A 239 -3.90 24.64 1.46
C THR A 239 -3.03 25.60 0.66
N ALA A 240 -2.27 26.47 1.33
CA ALA A 240 -1.38 27.43 0.68
C ALA A 240 -0.37 26.71 -0.24
N GLN A 241 -0.17 27.27 -1.42
CA GLN A 241 0.82 26.77 -2.38
C GLN A 241 2.24 26.94 -1.81
N VAL A 242 3.06 25.89 -1.93
CA VAL A 242 4.46 25.92 -1.51
C VAL A 242 5.28 26.64 -2.58
N THR A 243 6.03 27.66 -2.18
CA THR A 243 6.90 28.44 -3.07
C THR A 243 8.37 28.00 -2.94
N LEU A 244 9.22 28.41 -3.89
CA LEU A 244 10.67 28.23 -3.80
C LEU A 244 11.24 28.95 -2.56
N ALA A 245 10.68 30.13 -2.22
CA ALA A 245 11.10 30.91 -1.07
C ALA A 245 10.78 30.19 0.27
N ASP A 246 9.62 29.53 0.36
CA ASP A 246 9.26 28.71 1.54
C ASP A 246 10.25 27.57 1.72
N LEU A 247 10.56 26.83 0.65
CA LEU A 247 11.53 25.74 0.65
C LEU A 247 12.93 26.21 1.06
N GLN A 248 13.41 27.31 0.45
CA GLN A 248 14.71 27.86 0.78
C GLN A 248 14.78 28.30 2.24
N SER A 249 13.75 28.97 2.73
CA SER A 249 13.66 29.41 4.12
C SER A 249 13.67 28.24 5.10
N SER A 250 12.90 27.18 4.79
CA SER A 250 12.88 25.95 5.57
C SER A 250 14.26 25.26 5.56
N LEU A 251 14.84 25.05 4.38
CA LEU A 251 16.15 24.40 4.26
C LEU A 251 17.26 25.17 4.99
N ARG A 252 17.28 26.48 4.89
CA ARG A 252 18.22 27.34 5.65
C ARG A 252 18.08 27.20 7.15
N ARG A 253 16.84 27.18 7.66
CA ARG A 253 16.59 27.01 9.11
C ARG A 253 17.10 25.66 9.60
N VAL A 254 16.75 24.57 8.91
CA VAL A 254 17.09 23.22 9.38
C VAL A 254 18.55 22.82 9.08
N SER A 255 19.19 23.37 8.04
CA SER A 255 20.60 23.10 7.75
C SER A 255 21.57 24.03 8.50
N GLY A 256 21.12 25.22 8.91
CA GLY A 256 21.98 26.24 9.48
C GLY A 256 22.93 26.88 8.47
N THR A 257 22.69 26.68 7.15
CA THR A 257 23.51 27.23 6.06
C THR A 257 22.72 28.27 5.26
N ASP A 258 23.44 29.11 4.51
CA ASP A 258 22.86 30.13 3.63
C ASP A 258 22.64 29.61 2.19
N VAL A 259 22.32 28.32 2.05
CA VAL A 259 22.10 27.66 0.76
C VAL A 259 21.09 28.41 -0.12
N THR A 260 21.35 28.42 -1.44
CA THR A 260 20.55 29.15 -2.43
C THR A 260 19.87 28.21 -3.41
N LEU A 261 18.54 28.24 -3.43
CA LEU A 261 17.71 27.52 -4.39
C LEU A 261 17.40 28.45 -5.58
N THR A 262 17.63 27.97 -6.82
CA THR A 262 17.49 28.80 -8.03
C THR A 262 16.29 28.40 -8.90
N GLY A 263 15.70 27.22 -8.70
CA GLY A 263 14.55 26.77 -9.45
C GLY A 263 13.87 25.54 -8.89
N LEU A 264 12.60 25.32 -9.28
CA LEU A 264 11.84 24.11 -9.03
C LEU A 264 11.88 23.23 -10.28
N ARG A 265 12.31 21.99 -10.17
CA ARG A 265 12.27 20.99 -11.25
C ARG A 265 10.97 20.19 -11.27
N ALA A 266 10.28 20.15 -10.12
CA ALA A 266 8.97 19.50 -9.97
C ALA A 266 8.14 20.28 -8.95
N ALA A 267 6.81 20.07 -8.96
CA ALA A 267 5.93 20.67 -7.98
C ALA A 267 6.31 20.20 -6.56
N PRO A 268 6.57 21.14 -5.63
CA PRO A 268 6.90 20.79 -4.26
C PRO A 268 5.68 20.24 -3.53
N THR A 269 5.91 19.40 -2.53
CA THR A 269 4.85 18.89 -1.65
C THR A 269 5.09 19.35 -0.22
N ARG A 270 3.99 19.70 0.47
CA ARG A 270 3.95 19.88 1.91
C ARG A 270 3.21 18.72 2.55
N TRP A 271 3.71 18.24 3.67
CA TRP A 271 3.10 17.19 4.45
C TRP A 271 3.24 17.49 5.96
N THR A 272 2.51 16.76 6.78
CA THR A 272 2.51 16.89 8.23
C THR A 272 2.55 15.51 8.87
N ASP A 273 2.75 15.43 10.17
CA ASP A 273 2.73 14.20 10.94
C ASP A 273 1.36 13.85 11.52
N ASN A 274 0.29 14.52 11.06
CA ASN A 274 -1.04 14.12 11.51
C ASN A 274 -1.24 12.63 11.24
N THR A 275 -1.58 11.92 12.32
CA THR A 275 -1.72 10.46 12.29
C THR A 275 -3.13 10.13 12.75
N ARG A 276 -3.97 9.66 11.82
CA ARG A 276 -5.39 9.40 12.05
C ARG A 276 -5.83 8.11 11.39
N GLN A 277 -6.77 7.42 12.03
CA GLN A 277 -7.39 6.22 11.47
C GLN A 277 -8.90 6.30 11.61
N ALA A 278 -9.64 5.89 10.59
CA ALA A 278 -11.08 5.77 10.64
C ALA A 278 -11.49 4.76 11.73
N SER A 279 -12.53 5.10 12.49
CA SER A 279 -13.04 4.23 13.55
C SER A 279 -13.58 2.90 13.03
N ALA A 280 -14.01 2.88 11.76
CA ALA A 280 -14.39 1.70 11.00
C ALA A 280 -14.07 1.94 9.52
N TYR A 281 -13.75 0.86 8.79
CA TYR A 281 -13.49 0.91 7.35
C TYR A 281 -14.76 0.63 6.52
N ARG A 282 -15.87 0.33 7.20
CA ARG A 282 -17.18 0.08 6.62
C ARG A 282 -18.28 0.83 7.40
N SER A 283 -19.27 1.39 6.68
CA SER A 283 -20.53 1.87 7.23
C SER A 283 -21.65 1.50 6.23
N GLY A 284 -22.44 0.49 6.55
CA GLY A 284 -23.44 -0.04 5.64
C GLY A 284 -22.81 -0.51 4.30
N ARG A 285 -23.23 0.12 3.20
CA ARG A 285 -22.74 -0.15 1.85
C ARG A 285 -21.58 0.74 1.39
N VAL A 286 -20.99 1.49 2.32
CA VAL A 286 -19.89 2.42 2.06
C VAL A 286 -18.61 1.91 2.73
N PHE A 287 -17.51 1.85 1.96
CA PHE A 287 -16.19 1.43 2.42
C PHE A 287 -15.17 2.56 2.27
N LEU A 288 -14.08 2.46 3.01
CA LEU A 288 -12.91 3.33 2.91
C LEU A 288 -11.66 2.48 2.67
N ALA A 289 -10.76 2.96 1.80
CA ALA A 289 -9.45 2.34 1.56
C ALA A 289 -8.37 3.41 1.37
N GLY A 290 -7.12 3.07 1.72
CA GLY A 290 -5.99 3.97 1.64
C GLY A 290 -6.11 5.18 2.56
N ASP A 291 -5.61 6.35 2.12
CA ASP A 291 -5.61 7.56 2.92
C ASP A 291 -7.01 8.03 3.36
N ALA A 292 -8.08 7.57 2.72
CA ALA A 292 -9.45 7.81 3.19
C ALA A 292 -9.73 7.12 4.53
N ALA A 293 -9.10 5.98 4.79
CA ALA A 293 -9.22 5.19 6.01
C ALA A 293 -8.11 5.48 7.04
N HIS A 294 -6.91 5.89 6.61
CA HIS A 294 -5.76 6.13 7.49
C HIS A 294 -4.78 7.13 6.87
N VAL A 295 -4.26 8.02 7.66
CA VAL A 295 -3.20 8.97 7.28
C VAL A 295 -2.08 8.93 8.31
N HIS A 296 -0.86 9.08 7.84
CA HIS A 296 0.34 9.12 8.66
C HIS A 296 1.49 9.83 7.92
N PRO A 297 2.56 10.25 8.60
CA PRO A 297 3.71 10.86 7.95
C PRO A 297 4.42 9.89 7.00
N PRO A 298 5.09 10.37 5.94
CA PRO A 298 5.60 9.55 4.83
C PRO A 298 6.86 8.74 5.17
N PHE A 299 7.21 8.57 6.45
CA PHE A 299 8.41 7.85 6.88
C PHE A 299 8.30 6.35 6.62
N GLY A 300 9.34 5.79 6.02
CA GLY A 300 9.42 4.36 5.65
C GLY A 300 8.56 3.97 4.44
N GLY A 301 7.92 4.94 3.74
CA GLY A 301 7.18 4.66 2.49
C GLY A 301 5.98 3.73 2.63
N GLN A 302 5.29 3.72 3.78
CA GLN A 302 4.26 2.74 4.09
C GLN A 302 2.88 3.05 3.47
N GLY A 303 2.49 4.33 3.30
CA GLY A 303 1.10 4.71 3.01
C GLY A 303 0.53 4.15 1.71
N LEU A 304 1.26 4.27 0.60
CA LEU A 304 0.84 3.70 -0.68
C LEU A 304 0.68 2.18 -0.58
N ASN A 305 1.64 1.51 0.04
CA ASN A 305 1.66 0.06 0.20
C ASN A 305 0.53 -0.46 1.08
N LEU A 306 0.25 0.25 2.18
CA LEU A 306 -0.89 -0.04 3.06
C LEU A 306 -2.21 0.06 2.29
N GLY A 307 -2.39 1.14 1.49
CA GLY A 307 -3.58 1.35 0.69
C GLY A 307 -3.76 0.34 -0.45
N VAL A 308 -2.69 -0.08 -1.13
CA VAL A 308 -2.78 -1.17 -2.11
C VAL A 308 -3.16 -2.48 -1.43
N GLY A 309 -2.61 -2.76 -0.24
CA GLY A 309 -3.02 -3.89 0.58
C GLY A 309 -4.52 -3.87 0.93
N ASP A 310 -5.08 -2.67 1.22
CA ASP A 310 -6.53 -2.52 1.42
C ASP A 310 -7.30 -2.84 0.14
N ALA A 311 -6.84 -2.32 -1.00
CA ALA A 311 -7.49 -2.50 -2.29
C ALA A 311 -7.58 -3.98 -2.71
N VAL A 312 -6.47 -4.72 -2.61
CA VAL A 312 -6.48 -6.14 -2.98
C VAL A 312 -7.25 -7.00 -1.99
N ASN A 313 -7.22 -6.66 -0.70
CA ASN A 313 -7.98 -7.38 0.33
C ASN A 313 -9.50 -7.17 0.19
N LEU A 314 -9.94 -5.92 -0.03
CA LEU A 314 -11.35 -5.59 -0.23
C LEU A 314 -11.86 -6.06 -1.59
N GLY A 315 -11.04 -5.93 -2.65
CA GLY A 315 -11.47 -6.09 -4.04
C GLY A 315 -12.13 -7.42 -4.31
N TRP A 316 -11.50 -8.55 -3.98
CA TRP A 316 -12.07 -9.86 -4.21
C TRP A 316 -13.28 -10.16 -3.31
N LYS A 317 -13.28 -9.69 -2.05
CA LYS A 317 -14.39 -9.86 -1.10
C LYS A 317 -15.64 -9.12 -1.58
N LEU A 318 -15.46 -7.85 -1.94
CA LEU A 318 -16.54 -7.03 -2.45
C LEU A 318 -17.07 -7.55 -3.80
N ALA A 319 -16.17 -8.03 -4.66
CA ALA A 319 -16.57 -8.65 -5.93
C ALA A 319 -17.39 -9.93 -5.71
N ALA A 320 -16.99 -10.78 -4.77
CA ALA A 320 -17.73 -12.00 -4.47
C ALA A 320 -19.15 -11.70 -3.96
N VAL A 321 -19.28 -10.72 -3.06
CA VAL A 321 -20.60 -10.30 -2.52
C VAL A 321 -21.42 -9.56 -3.56
N ALA A 322 -20.85 -8.62 -4.31
CA ALA A 322 -21.58 -7.86 -5.33
C ALA A 322 -22.13 -8.74 -6.46
N SER A 323 -21.45 -9.83 -6.77
CA SER A 323 -21.89 -10.82 -7.77
C SER A 323 -22.78 -11.94 -7.17
N GLY A 324 -23.11 -11.89 -5.88
CA GLY A 324 -23.94 -12.90 -5.20
C GLY A 324 -23.25 -14.25 -4.98
N ARG A 325 -21.92 -14.33 -5.14
CA ARG A 325 -21.13 -15.55 -4.94
C ARG A 325 -20.73 -15.78 -3.49
N ALA A 326 -20.85 -14.76 -2.64
CA ALA A 326 -20.60 -14.86 -1.21
C ALA A 326 -21.62 -14.05 -0.41
N ARG A 327 -21.75 -14.40 0.86
CA ARG A 327 -22.63 -13.70 1.81
C ARG A 327 -22.01 -12.36 2.22
N GLU A 328 -22.86 -11.43 2.63
CA GLU A 328 -22.44 -10.05 2.98
C GLU A 328 -21.53 -9.99 4.22
N ASP A 329 -21.59 -10.99 5.12
CA ASP A 329 -20.72 -11.09 6.31
C ASP A 329 -19.23 -11.27 5.96
N LEU A 330 -18.90 -11.77 4.76
CA LEU A 330 -17.52 -11.77 4.25
C LEU A 330 -16.88 -10.37 4.29
N LEU A 331 -17.68 -9.32 4.07
CA LEU A 331 -17.18 -7.93 4.03
C LEU A 331 -16.74 -7.40 5.40
N ASP A 332 -17.22 -7.99 6.51
CA ASP A 332 -16.82 -7.60 7.85
C ASP A 332 -15.36 -8.00 8.15
N THR A 333 -14.86 -9.04 7.43
CA THR A 333 -13.47 -9.46 7.52
C THR A 333 -12.49 -8.40 6.99
N TYR A 334 -12.93 -7.47 6.15
CA TYR A 334 -12.08 -6.38 5.65
C TYR A 334 -11.59 -5.47 6.78
N ASP A 335 -12.50 -4.95 7.61
CA ASP A 335 -12.15 -4.13 8.77
C ASP A 335 -11.30 -4.92 9.77
N ALA A 336 -11.70 -6.16 10.06
CA ALA A 336 -11.01 -7.03 11.01
C ALA A 336 -9.57 -7.35 10.60
N GLU A 337 -9.31 -7.51 9.30
CA GLU A 337 -7.98 -7.83 8.78
C GLU A 337 -7.12 -6.58 8.53
N ARG A 338 -7.69 -5.47 8.02
CA ARG A 338 -6.90 -4.33 7.55
C ARG A 338 -6.71 -3.22 8.57
N ARG A 339 -7.69 -2.98 9.44
CA ARG A 339 -7.57 -1.91 10.45
C ARG A 339 -6.44 -2.15 11.45
N PRO A 340 -6.16 -3.37 11.94
CA PRO A 340 -4.98 -3.62 12.79
C PRO A 340 -3.65 -3.35 12.08
N VAL A 341 -3.53 -3.67 10.79
CA VAL A 341 -2.33 -3.37 9.99
C VAL A 341 -2.16 -1.85 9.87
N GLY A 342 -3.25 -1.11 9.62
CA GLY A 342 -3.26 0.34 9.63
C GLY A 342 -2.78 0.91 10.97
N ALA A 343 -3.32 0.43 12.09
CA ALA A 343 -2.92 0.85 13.44
C ALA A 343 -1.42 0.66 13.68
N TRP A 344 -0.89 -0.51 13.30
CA TRP A 344 0.54 -0.79 13.40
C TRP A 344 1.40 0.20 12.58
N VAL A 345 1.02 0.50 11.34
CA VAL A 345 1.73 1.48 10.49
C VAL A 345 1.69 2.87 11.12
N LEU A 346 0.57 3.27 11.70
CA LEU A 346 0.44 4.54 12.39
C LEU A 346 1.42 4.64 13.58
N ASP A 347 1.52 3.59 14.38
CA ASP A 347 2.44 3.56 15.53
C ASP A 347 3.91 3.50 15.07
N TRP A 348 4.23 2.73 14.02
CA TRP A 348 5.55 2.69 13.40
C TRP A 348 6.03 4.06 12.92
N THR A 349 5.14 4.84 12.33
CA THR A 349 5.48 6.20 11.85
C THR A 349 5.51 7.23 12.96
N ARG A 350 4.66 7.12 14.01
CA ARG A 350 4.73 7.95 15.22
C ARG A 350 6.06 7.78 15.95
N ALA A 351 6.52 6.53 16.10
CA ALA A 351 7.81 6.24 16.72
C ALA A 351 8.95 6.95 15.99
N GLN A 352 8.94 6.92 14.65
CA GLN A 352 9.95 7.61 13.85
C GLN A 352 9.93 9.14 14.05
N ILE A 353 8.74 9.76 14.11
CA ILE A 353 8.61 11.21 14.38
C ILE A 353 9.16 11.55 15.77
N GLY A 354 8.85 10.74 16.79
CA GLY A 354 9.36 10.93 18.16
C GLY A 354 10.89 10.95 18.22
N ILE A 355 11.54 10.08 17.41
CA ILE A 355 13.00 9.97 17.35
C ILE A 355 13.63 11.14 16.57
N LEU A 356 12.92 11.72 15.60
CA LEU A 356 13.43 12.82 14.78
C LEU A 356 13.55 14.13 15.52
N ARG A 357 12.89 14.30 16.67
CA ARG A 357 12.93 15.55 17.45
C ARG A 357 14.36 15.97 17.82
N GLY A 358 14.59 17.30 17.85
CA GLY A 358 15.90 17.90 18.16
C GLY A 358 16.22 18.01 19.66
N ASP A 359 15.35 17.54 20.57
CA ASP A 359 15.57 17.60 22.00
C ASP A 359 16.61 16.55 22.47
N PRO A 360 17.28 16.78 23.65
CA PRO A 360 18.34 15.90 24.13
C PRO A 360 17.91 14.44 24.38
N LYS A 361 16.65 14.19 24.78
CA LYS A 361 16.16 12.84 25.03
C LYS A 361 15.96 12.07 23.74
N SER A 362 15.35 12.69 22.73
CA SER A 362 15.20 12.10 21.40
C SER A 362 16.55 11.88 20.73
N GLY A 363 17.52 12.79 20.92
CA GLY A 363 18.90 12.61 20.46
C GLY A 363 19.60 11.41 21.09
N ALA A 364 19.46 11.21 22.41
CA ALA A 364 20.02 10.06 23.11
C ALA A 364 19.34 8.74 22.67
N LEU A 365 18.00 8.73 22.50
CA LEU A 365 17.27 7.56 22.00
C LEU A 365 17.69 7.21 20.58
N ARG A 366 17.89 8.20 19.71
CA ARG A 366 18.39 8.01 18.35
C ARG A 366 19.77 7.38 18.34
N GLY A 367 20.70 7.79 19.25
CA GLY A 367 22.00 7.15 19.42
C GLY A 367 21.91 5.65 19.73
N VAL A 368 21.11 5.30 20.73
CA VAL A 368 20.88 3.88 21.11
C VAL A 368 20.28 3.08 19.95
N LEU A 369 19.33 3.65 19.23
CA LEU A 369 18.72 2.98 18.08
C LEU A 369 19.68 2.85 16.90
N ALA A 370 20.57 3.84 16.66
CA ALA A 370 21.61 3.76 15.65
C ALA A 370 22.57 2.60 15.95
N ASP A 371 22.97 2.42 17.23
CA ASP A 371 23.79 1.28 17.66
C ASP A 371 23.08 -0.06 17.40
N LEU A 372 21.79 -0.16 17.74
CA LEU A 372 21.00 -1.37 17.45
C LEU A 372 20.85 -1.64 15.96
N LEU A 373 20.58 -0.62 15.16
CA LEU A 373 20.43 -0.72 13.71
C LEU A 373 21.76 -0.90 12.97
N SER A 374 22.90 -0.81 13.66
CA SER A 374 24.22 -1.17 13.12
C SER A 374 24.59 -2.63 13.33
N THR A 375 23.68 -3.42 13.91
CA THR A 375 23.83 -4.88 14.06
C THR A 375 23.10 -5.63 12.95
N HIS A 376 23.50 -6.86 12.63
CA HIS A 376 22.81 -7.72 11.66
C HIS A 376 21.35 -7.93 12.05
N ASP A 377 21.07 -8.28 13.31
CA ASP A 377 19.71 -8.55 13.78
C ASP A 377 18.83 -7.30 13.72
N GLY A 378 19.34 -6.14 14.15
CA GLY A 378 18.59 -4.88 14.16
C GLY A 378 18.29 -4.37 12.76
N THR A 379 19.27 -4.44 11.85
CA THR A 379 19.08 -4.05 10.44
C THR A 379 18.10 -5.00 9.76
N THR A 380 18.25 -6.32 9.92
CA THR A 380 17.35 -7.33 9.35
C THR A 380 15.93 -7.14 9.85
N TYR A 381 15.73 -6.94 11.16
CA TYR A 381 14.41 -6.63 11.73
C TYR A 381 13.78 -5.41 11.05
N ALA A 382 14.49 -4.29 10.98
CA ALA A 382 13.97 -3.06 10.40
C ALA A 382 13.63 -3.22 8.91
N VAL A 383 14.49 -3.89 8.15
CA VAL A 383 14.27 -4.17 6.72
C VAL A 383 13.04 -5.05 6.50
N LYS A 384 12.84 -6.10 7.31
CA LYS A 384 11.64 -6.95 7.25
C LYS A 384 10.36 -6.15 7.47
N GLN A 385 10.34 -5.23 8.44
CA GLN A 385 9.19 -4.35 8.71
C GLN A 385 8.92 -3.41 7.53
N ILE A 386 9.95 -2.78 6.98
CA ILE A 386 9.85 -1.86 5.83
C ILE A 386 9.42 -2.61 4.56
N ALA A 387 9.99 -3.78 4.34
CA ALA A 387 9.64 -4.66 3.22
C ALA A 387 8.21 -5.19 3.31
N GLY A 388 7.60 -5.19 4.50
CA GLY A 388 6.22 -5.64 4.72
C GLY A 388 6.04 -7.16 4.78
N VAL A 389 7.14 -7.94 4.79
CA VAL A 389 7.10 -9.42 4.76
C VAL A 389 6.62 -10.04 6.08
N THR A 390 6.61 -9.26 7.15
CA THR A 390 6.15 -9.69 8.49
C THR A 390 4.62 -9.61 8.66
N GLN A 391 3.90 -9.01 7.70
CA GLN A 391 2.45 -8.85 7.80
C GLN A 391 1.75 -10.22 7.86
N ARG A 392 0.76 -10.30 8.74
CA ARG A 392 -0.03 -11.52 8.95
C ARG A 392 -1.49 -11.18 9.17
N VAL A 393 -2.37 -11.95 8.52
CA VAL A 393 -3.80 -11.96 8.78
C VAL A 393 -4.09 -13.02 9.85
N PRO A 394 -4.86 -12.72 10.91
CA PRO A 394 -5.19 -13.69 11.95
C PRO A 394 -6.21 -14.71 11.42
N LEU A 395 -5.73 -15.78 10.81
CA LEU A 395 -6.54 -16.90 10.34
C LEU A 395 -6.35 -18.13 11.21
N PRO A 396 -7.37 -18.99 11.34
CA PRO A 396 -7.24 -20.27 12.05
C PRO A 396 -6.25 -21.19 11.35
N GLY A 397 -5.49 -21.96 12.13
CA GLY A 397 -4.50 -22.92 11.65
C GLY A 397 -3.13 -22.72 12.27
N SER A 398 -2.36 -23.82 12.38
CA SER A 398 -1.04 -23.83 13.02
C SER A 398 0.13 -23.84 12.03
N HIS A 399 -0.14 -24.06 10.73
CA HIS A 399 0.92 -24.11 9.74
C HIS A 399 1.60 -22.73 9.58
N PRO A 400 2.95 -22.66 9.47
CA PRO A 400 3.69 -21.39 9.39
C PRO A 400 3.26 -20.45 8.27
N TRP A 401 2.74 -20.99 7.16
CA TRP A 401 2.25 -20.19 6.04
C TRP A 401 0.86 -19.58 6.26
N THR A 402 0.03 -20.18 7.13
CA THR A 402 -1.35 -19.73 7.35
C THR A 402 -1.39 -18.27 7.84
N GLY A 403 -2.16 -17.45 7.16
CA GLY A 403 -2.31 -16.03 7.44
C GLY A 403 -1.19 -15.15 6.88
N ARG A 404 -0.15 -15.70 6.25
CA ARG A 404 0.93 -14.96 5.58
C ARG A 404 0.68 -14.85 4.09
N TYR A 405 1.36 -13.90 3.44
CA TYR A 405 1.46 -13.91 1.98
C TYR A 405 2.22 -15.15 1.53
N VAL A 406 1.71 -15.79 0.46
CA VAL A 406 2.32 -17.00 -0.10
C VAL A 406 3.76 -16.71 -0.55
N PRO A 407 4.74 -17.56 -0.20
CA PRO A 407 6.09 -17.46 -0.70
C PRO A 407 6.14 -17.55 -2.24
N ASP A 408 7.24 -17.12 -2.83
CA ASP A 408 7.50 -17.42 -4.24
C ASP A 408 7.80 -18.92 -4.40
N VAL A 409 6.88 -19.63 -5.05
CA VAL A 409 6.96 -21.08 -5.24
C VAL A 409 7.28 -21.37 -6.69
N LEU A 410 8.49 -21.89 -6.94
CA LEU A 410 8.86 -22.43 -8.23
C LEU A 410 8.28 -23.85 -8.37
N LEU A 411 7.58 -24.09 -9.46
CA LEU A 411 6.94 -25.36 -9.77
C LEU A 411 7.89 -26.27 -10.58
N SER A 412 7.61 -27.56 -10.60
CA SER A 412 8.43 -28.57 -11.28
C SER A 412 8.46 -28.42 -12.81
N ASP A 413 7.50 -27.71 -13.39
CA ASP A 413 7.47 -27.38 -14.82
C ASP A 413 8.24 -26.10 -15.18
N GLY A 414 8.82 -25.41 -14.18
CA GLY A 414 9.58 -24.19 -14.33
C GLY A 414 8.73 -22.90 -14.24
N SER A 415 7.41 -22.99 -14.14
CA SER A 415 6.55 -21.85 -13.87
C SER A 415 6.56 -21.50 -12.37
N ARG A 416 6.06 -20.32 -12.02
CA ARG A 416 5.86 -19.91 -10.61
C ARG A 416 4.38 -20.04 -10.26
N LEU A 417 4.09 -20.27 -8.97
CA LEU A 417 2.70 -20.33 -8.51
C LEU A 417 1.95 -19.00 -8.80
N ALA A 418 2.63 -17.87 -8.76
CA ALA A 418 2.09 -16.56 -9.09
C ALA A 418 1.58 -16.46 -10.54
N ASP A 419 2.21 -17.16 -11.48
CA ASP A 419 1.81 -17.18 -12.90
C ASP A 419 0.41 -17.78 -13.11
N HIS A 420 -0.07 -18.58 -12.16
CA HIS A 420 -1.39 -19.18 -12.17
C HIS A 420 -2.47 -18.31 -11.50
N ALA A 421 -2.11 -17.12 -10.96
CA ALA A 421 -2.99 -16.25 -10.21
C ALA A 421 -3.57 -15.07 -11.02
N HIS A 422 -3.22 -14.93 -12.29
CA HIS A 422 -3.57 -13.76 -13.12
C HIS A 422 -5.08 -13.53 -13.26
N GLU A 423 -5.89 -14.56 -13.10
CA GLU A 423 -7.36 -14.51 -13.20
C GLU A 423 -8.05 -14.10 -11.88
N GLY A 424 -7.30 -13.90 -10.78
CA GLY A 424 -7.82 -13.33 -9.53
C GLY A 424 -8.67 -14.26 -8.66
N GLY A 425 -8.71 -15.57 -8.95
CA GLY A 425 -9.42 -16.56 -8.17
C GLY A 425 -8.59 -17.15 -7.02
N PHE A 426 -9.23 -18.06 -6.25
CA PHE A 426 -8.51 -18.91 -5.32
C PHE A 426 -7.60 -19.89 -6.05
N LEU A 427 -6.41 -20.14 -5.49
CA LEU A 427 -5.49 -21.18 -5.97
C LEU A 427 -5.36 -22.28 -4.93
N LEU A 428 -5.35 -23.53 -5.37
CA LEU A 428 -4.96 -24.67 -4.55
C LEU A 428 -3.71 -25.31 -5.14
N LEU A 429 -2.60 -25.22 -4.43
CA LEU A 429 -1.40 -26.04 -4.69
C LEU A 429 -1.66 -27.45 -4.16
N ASP A 430 -1.50 -28.44 -5.01
CA ASP A 430 -1.64 -29.87 -4.64
C ASP A 430 -0.43 -30.66 -5.12
N ARG A 431 0.43 -31.06 -4.19
CA ARG A 431 1.62 -31.90 -4.40
C ARG A 431 1.42 -33.36 -3.98
N THR A 432 0.19 -33.73 -3.66
CA THR A 432 -0.07 -35.10 -3.18
C THR A 432 -0.07 -36.12 -4.33
N PRO A 433 0.44 -37.33 -4.11
CA PRO A 433 0.22 -38.45 -5.01
C PRO A 433 -1.28 -38.74 -5.12
N GLY A 434 -1.87 -38.65 -6.28
CA GLY A 434 -3.30 -38.95 -6.47
C GLY A 434 -4.26 -37.76 -6.34
N ALA A 435 -3.76 -36.52 -6.18
CA ALA A 435 -4.59 -35.33 -6.18
C ALA A 435 -5.64 -35.25 -5.05
N VAL A 436 -5.21 -35.56 -3.82
CA VAL A 436 -6.11 -35.69 -2.66
C VAL A 436 -6.91 -34.40 -2.41
N PHE A 437 -6.29 -33.21 -2.63
CA PHE A 437 -6.95 -31.94 -2.36
C PHE A 437 -7.78 -31.44 -3.56
N ALA A 438 -7.44 -31.87 -4.78
CA ALA A 438 -8.05 -31.36 -6.00
C ALA A 438 -9.58 -31.63 -6.09
N GLU A 439 -10.03 -32.80 -5.65
CA GLU A 439 -11.46 -33.13 -5.66
C GLU A 439 -12.27 -32.24 -4.71
N LEU A 440 -11.71 -31.90 -3.54
CA LEU A 440 -12.37 -31.00 -2.57
C LEU A 440 -12.50 -29.57 -3.09
N ALA A 441 -11.51 -29.11 -3.87
CA ALA A 441 -11.48 -27.76 -4.41
C ALA A 441 -12.22 -27.57 -5.73
N LYS A 442 -12.78 -28.65 -6.29
CA LYS A 442 -13.43 -28.64 -7.60
C LYS A 442 -14.54 -27.60 -7.71
N GLY A 443 -14.40 -26.70 -8.68
CA GLY A 443 -15.34 -25.58 -8.89
C GLY A 443 -15.22 -24.41 -7.89
N ARG A 444 -14.33 -24.52 -6.88
CA ARG A 444 -14.11 -23.48 -5.84
C ARG A 444 -12.75 -22.80 -5.92
N ALA A 445 -11.72 -23.50 -6.40
CA ALA A 445 -10.39 -22.97 -6.62
C ALA A 445 -9.76 -23.54 -7.89
N ARG A 446 -8.85 -22.77 -8.52
CA ARG A 446 -7.98 -23.28 -9.57
C ARG A 446 -6.94 -24.17 -8.94
N VAL A 447 -6.90 -25.44 -9.36
CA VAL A 447 -5.93 -26.42 -8.86
C VAL A 447 -4.64 -26.33 -9.67
N VAL A 448 -3.53 -26.15 -8.97
CA VAL A 448 -2.17 -26.19 -9.51
C VAL A 448 -1.51 -27.49 -9.01
N ARG A 449 -1.37 -28.46 -9.92
CA ARG A 449 -0.70 -29.72 -9.64
C ARG A 449 0.80 -29.57 -9.79
N ASP A 450 1.55 -30.04 -8.81
CA ASP A 450 3.00 -29.98 -8.83
C ASP A 450 3.60 -31.25 -8.22
N SER A 451 4.76 -31.67 -8.71
CA SER A 451 5.53 -32.82 -8.19
C SER A 451 6.76 -32.41 -7.39
N GLY A 452 6.94 -31.10 -7.11
CA GLY A 452 8.05 -30.56 -6.32
C GLY A 452 7.98 -30.94 -4.85
N THR A 453 8.99 -30.50 -4.11
CA THR A 453 9.12 -30.71 -2.65
C THR A 453 8.59 -29.51 -1.86
N GLY A 454 8.45 -29.68 -0.54
CA GLY A 454 7.95 -28.66 0.39
C GLY A 454 6.55 -28.99 0.88
N VAL A 455 5.72 -27.96 1.11
CA VAL A 455 4.34 -28.16 1.58
C VAL A 455 3.56 -29.10 0.66
N ALA A 456 2.80 -30.03 1.23
CA ALA A 456 1.99 -30.97 0.45
C ALA A 456 0.80 -30.29 -0.23
N GLY A 457 0.24 -29.23 0.41
CA GLY A 457 -0.82 -28.43 -0.16
C GLY A 457 -0.98 -27.09 0.50
N ALA A 458 -1.51 -26.12 -0.27
CA ALA A 458 -1.86 -24.81 0.25
C ALA A 458 -3.04 -24.21 -0.53
N LEU A 459 -4.00 -23.64 0.18
CA LEU A 459 -5.09 -22.83 -0.37
C LEU A 459 -4.73 -21.35 -0.24
N ILE A 460 -4.63 -20.67 -1.38
CA ILE A 460 -4.26 -19.28 -1.47
C ILE A 460 -5.48 -18.45 -1.89
N ARG A 461 -5.78 -17.40 -1.13
CA ARG A 461 -6.83 -16.43 -1.42
C ARG A 461 -6.43 -15.53 -2.61
N PRO A 462 -7.41 -14.86 -3.26
CA PRO A 462 -7.13 -13.95 -4.39
C PRO A 462 -6.15 -12.81 -4.05
N ASP A 463 -6.08 -12.37 -2.78
CA ASP A 463 -5.13 -11.37 -2.28
C ASP A 463 -3.73 -11.93 -1.96
N GLY A 464 -3.52 -13.23 -2.18
CA GLY A 464 -2.25 -13.90 -1.96
C GLY A 464 -2.02 -14.39 -0.53
N VAL A 465 -2.98 -14.23 0.37
CA VAL A 465 -2.89 -14.77 1.73
C VAL A 465 -3.17 -16.27 1.72
N VAL A 466 -2.32 -17.04 2.38
CA VAL A 466 -2.53 -18.49 2.56
C VAL A 466 -3.63 -18.71 3.60
N ALA A 467 -4.76 -19.24 3.14
CA ALA A 467 -5.91 -19.55 4.00
C ALA A 467 -5.75 -20.88 4.74
N TRP A 468 -5.09 -21.84 4.11
CA TRP A 468 -4.81 -23.17 4.65
C TRP A 468 -3.53 -23.73 4.03
N ALA A 469 -2.76 -24.52 4.80
CA ALA A 469 -1.62 -25.25 4.30
C ALA A 469 -1.34 -26.50 5.14
N THR A 470 -0.68 -27.49 4.54
CA THR A 470 -0.27 -28.74 5.20
C THR A 470 1.01 -29.31 4.58
N ASP A 471 1.83 -29.98 5.42
CA ASP A 471 3.02 -30.72 4.97
C ASP A 471 2.72 -32.21 4.67
N THR A 472 1.51 -32.67 4.95
CA THR A 472 1.09 -34.06 4.78
C THR A 472 -0.06 -34.17 3.76
N PRO A 473 -0.32 -35.34 3.16
CA PRO A 473 -1.47 -35.53 2.29
C PRO A 473 -2.81 -35.64 3.04
N ASP A 474 -2.92 -34.96 4.18
CA ASP A 474 -4.13 -34.90 4.99
C ASP A 474 -4.92 -33.63 4.66
N PRO A 475 -6.19 -33.73 4.20
CA PRO A 475 -7.03 -32.60 3.86
C PRO A 475 -7.73 -31.97 5.07
N ASP A 476 -7.36 -32.33 6.29
CA ASP A 476 -8.02 -31.80 7.50
C ASP A 476 -8.08 -30.26 7.49
N GLY A 477 -9.26 -29.71 7.77
CA GLY A 477 -9.55 -28.27 7.73
C GLY A 477 -9.69 -27.64 6.35
N LEU A 478 -9.34 -28.33 5.23
CA LEU A 478 -9.45 -27.76 3.89
C LEU A 478 -10.91 -27.52 3.49
N GLU A 479 -11.80 -28.49 3.72
CA GLU A 479 -13.23 -28.37 3.38
C GLU A 479 -13.90 -27.23 4.16
N GLU A 480 -13.60 -27.10 5.45
CA GLU A 480 -14.10 -26.00 6.29
C GLU A 480 -13.61 -24.66 5.78
N THR A 481 -12.31 -24.56 5.45
CA THR A 481 -11.70 -23.34 4.92
C THR A 481 -12.30 -22.95 3.56
N LEU A 482 -12.46 -23.91 2.65
CA LEU A 482 -13.12 -23.67 1.36
C LEU A 482 -14.57 -23.19 1.56
N SER A 483 -15.33 -23.83 2.44
CA SER A 483 -16.70 -23.44 2.72
C SER A 483 -16.81 -22.07 3.37
N HIS A 484 -15.82 -21.66 4.18
CA HIS A 484 -15.79 -20.34 4.78
C HIS A 484 -15.56 -19.22 3.75
N TRP A 485 -14.71 -19.46 2.73
CA TRP A 485 -14.27 -18.40 1.82
C TRP A 485 -14.96 -18.42 0.44
N THR A 486 -15.54 -19.53 0.02
CA THR A 486 -16.02 -19.72 -1.37
C THR A 486 -17.51 -20.02 -1.51
N THR A 487 -18.30 -19.92 -0.44
CA THR A 487 -19.78 -20.11 -0.47
C THR A 487 -20.54 -18.82 -0.36
#